data_315db161ba08bac70fc9a1a12c3bed5f
#
_entry.id   315db161ba08bac70fc9a1a12c3bed5f
#
_cell.length_a   1.000
_cell.length_b   1.000
_cell.length_c   1.000
_cell.angle_alpha   90.00
_cell.angle_beta   90.00
_cell.angle_gamma   90.00
#
_symmetry.space_group_name_H-M   'P 1'
#
loop_
_entity.id
_entity.type
_entity.pdbx_description
1 polymer ?
#
loop_
_entity_poly.entity_id
_entity_poly.type
_entity_poly.pdbx_seq_one_letter_code
_entity_poly.pdbx_strand_id
1 'polypeptide(L)'
;MVLRAAQRLMSQLPDAKLLERVIPNRDRSIRLMCHHIFRIGEAYLESVEGGVEYAVQLANIPPKDGTYMTGEEIARYGDAVIARLENWWNKLEDKSCQQKIKTFFGMQPIHMLYERSTWHSAQHARQLAAVLEGIGITPDQPLTPAQLAGLPLPERLWE
;
A
#
# COMPACT_ATOMS: atom_id res chain seq x y z
N MET A 1 -9.37 -6.35 -0.61
CA MET A 1 -10.04 -5.30 -1.41
C MET A 1 -9.06 -4.22 -1.85
N VAL A 2 -8.52 -3.37 -0.97
CA VAL A 2 -7.65 -2.22 -1.32
C VAL A 2 -6.46 -2.62 -2.21
N LEU A 3 -5.64 -3.57 -1.77
CA LEU A 3 -4.45 -4.00 -2.52
C LEU A 3 -4.80 -4.63 -3.88
N ARG A 4 -5.92 -5.35 -3.98
CA ARG A 4 -6.39 -5.89 -5.28
C ARG A 4 -6.85 -4.79 -6.24
N ALA A 5 -7.48 -3.72 -5.73
CA ALA A 5 -7.78 -2.55 -6.55
C ALA A 5 -6.49 -1.87 -7.04
N ALA A 6 -5.51 -1.70 -6.17
CA ALA A 6 -4.22 -1.15 -6.55
C ALA A 6 -3.54 -1.99 -7.66
N GLN A 7 -3.58 -3.33 -7.57
CA GLN A 7 -3.02 -4.21 -8.60
C GLN A 7 -3.69 -4.00 -9.97
N ARG A 8 -5.03 -3.93 -10.02
CA ARG A 8 -5.75 -3.66 -11.28
C ARG A 8 -5.33 -2.34 -11.90
N LEU A 9 -5.25 -1.29 -11.08
CA LEU A 9 -4.81 0.02 -11.55
C LEU A 9 -3.37 -0.01 -12.06
N MET A 10 -2.47 -0.74 -11.39
CA MET A 10 -1.08 -0.88 -11.83
C MET A 10 -0.95 -1.62 -13.16
N SER A 11 -1.78 -2.63 -13.41
CA SER A 11 -1.75 -3.38 -14.67
C SER A 11 -2.10 -2.53 -15.90
N GLN A 12 -2.69 -1.34 -15.68
CA GLN A 12 -2.98 -0.38 -16.75
C GLN A 12 -1.81 0.56 -17.05
N LEU A 13 -0.79 0.63 -16.16
CA LEU A 13 0.35 1.52 -16.36
C LEU A 13 1.30 0.97 -17.42
N PRO A 14 1.62 1.75 -18.47
CA PRO A 14 2.72 1.38 -19.36
C PRO A 14 4.05 1.39 -18.60
N ASP A 15 4.89 0.38 -18.78
CA ASP A 15 6.20 0.27 -18.10
C ASP A 15 7.07 1.51 -18.31
N ALA A 16 7.01 2.12 -19.51
CA ALA A 16 7.71 3.37 -19.83
C ALA A 16 7.35 4.53 -18.90
N LYS A 17 6.16 4.51 -18.27
CA LYS A 17 5.70 5.55 -17.34
C LYS A 17 6.17 5.35 -15.90
N LEU A 18 6.62 4.17 -15.54
CA LEU A 18 6.95 3.83 -14.15
C LEU A 18 8.05 4.71 -13.56
N LEU A 19 8.99 5.19 -14.38
CA LEU A 19 10.09 6.04 -13.92
C LEU A 19 9.74 7.54 -13.91
N GLU A 20 8.59 7.93 -14.44
CA GLU A 20 8.15 9.33 -14.44
C GLU A 20 7.84 9.82 -13.00
N ARG A 21 8.14 11.09 -12.75
CA ARG A 21 7.93 11.77 -11.47
C ARG A 21 6.82 12.80 -11.63
N VAL A 22 5.59 12.31 -11.62
CA VAL A 22 4.37 13.12 -11.84
C VAL A 22 3.56 13.34 -10.56
N ILE A 23 4.06 12.87 -9.42
CA ILE A 23 3.35 12.94 -8.14
C ILE A 23 3.53 14.33 -7.55
N PRO A 24 2.46 15.13 -7.39
CA PRO A 24 2.55 16.47 -6.86
C PRO A 24 3.24 16.54 -5.49
N ASN A 25 4.13 17.51 -5.33
CA ASN A 25 4.86 17.81 -4.08
C ASN A 25 5.71 16.67 -3.53
N ARG A 26 6.02 15.64 -4.35
CA ARG A 26 6.87 14.51 -3.93
C ARG A 26 7.88 14.15 -5.01
N ASP A 27 9.14 14.06 -4.61
CA ASP A 27 10.21 13.54 -5.47
C ASP A 27 10.18 12.00 -5.48
N ARG A 28 9.10 11.44 -6.02
CA ARG A 28 8.86 10.00 -6.07
C ARG A 28 8.38 9.63 -7.47
N SER A 29 8.97 8.59 -8.06
CA SER A 29 8.47 8.03 -9.32
C SER A 29 7.17 7.22 -9.10
N ILE A 30 6.42 7.01 -10.19
CA ILE A 30 5.24 6.14 -10.18
C ILE A 30 5.62 4.74 -9.68
N ARG A 31 6.74 4.18 -10.13
CA ARG A 31 7.29 2.89 -9.65
C ARG A 31 7.41 2.82 -8.13
N LEU A 32 8.02 3.84 -7.53
CA LEU A 32 8.20 3.90 -6.08
C LEU A 32 6.88 4.02 -5.33
N MET A 33 5.90 4.73 -5.89
CA MET A 33 4.56 4.81 -5.30
C MET A 33 3.85 3.45 -5.37
N CYS A 34 3.90 2.77 -6.51
CA CYS A 34 3.30 1.45 -6.70
C CYS A 34 3.90 0.41 -5.76
N HIS A 35 5.23 0.34 -5.66
CA HIS A 35 5.91 -0.51 -4.70
C HIS A 35 5.49 -0.19 -3.26
N HIS A 36 5.43 1.09 -2.90
CA HIS A 36 5.11 1.52 -1.55
C HIS A 36 3.72 1.08 -1.09
N ILE A 37 2.74 1.01 -1.98
CA ILE A 37 1.39 0.53 -1.65
C ILE A 37 1.43 -0.87 -1.00
N PHE A 38 2.25 -1.78 -1.53
CA PHE A 38 2.41 -3.13 -0.97
C PHE A 38 3.41 -3.17 0.16
N ARG A 39 4.47 -2.36 0.11
CA ARG A 39 5.47 -2.28 1.18
C ARG A 39 4.85 -1.92 2.53
N ILE A 40 3.80 -1.09 2.55
CA ILE A 40 3.03 -0.78 3.77
C ILE A 40 2.50 -2.07 4.42
N GLY A 41 1.89 -2.96 3.62
CA GLY A 41 1.36 -4.24 4.11
C GLY A 41 2.46 -5.21 4.55
N GLU A 42 3.57 -5.24 3.84
CA GLU A 42 4.73 -6.06 4.21
C GLU A 42 5.37 -5.58 5.52
N ALA A 43 5.54 -4.26 5.70
CA ALA A 43 6.04 -3.66 6.93
C ALA A 43 5.13 -3.98 8.13
N TYR A 44 3.81 -3.99 7.92
CA TYR A 44 2.86 -4.46 8.91
C TYR A 44 3.17 -5.92 9.32
N LEU A 45 3.32 -6.81 8.34
CA LEU A 45 3.62 -8.24 8.61
C LEU A 45 4.96 -8.43 9.33
N GLU A 46 6.00 -7.69 8.95
CA GLU A 46 7.29 -7.73 9.64
C GLU A 46 7.14 -7.38 11.13
N SER A 47 6.24 -6.46 11.45
CA SER A 47 5.99 -6.08 12.84
C SER A 47 5.16 -7.10 13.61
N VAL A 48 4.11 -7.64 13.02
CA VAL A 48 3.20 -8.55 13.73
C VAL A 48 3.69 -10.00 13.78
N GLU A 49 4.45 -10.45 12.78
CA GLU A 49 5.04 -11.80 12.73
C GLU A 49 6.46 -11.83 13.30
N GLY A 50 7.26 -10.80 12.98
CA GLY A 50 8.68 -10.75 13.32
C GLY A 50 9.02 -9.94 14.57
N GLY A 51 8.05 -9.27 15.19
CA GLY A 51 8.29 -8.44 16.38
C GLY A 51 9.13 -7.19 16.13
N VAL A 52 9.32 -6.82 14.86
CA VAL A 52 10.05 -5.61 14.48
C VAL A 52 9.22 -4.37 14.84
N GLU A 53 9.85 -3.36 15.45
CA GLU A 53 9.17 -2.09 15.69
C GLU A 53 8.67 -1.47 14.38
N TYR A 54 7.39 -1.11 14.32
CA TYR A 54 6.85 -0.41 13.16
C TYR A 54 7.34 1.04 13.15
N ALA A 55 8.53 1.23 12.62
CA ALA A 55 9.12 2.55 12.41
C ALA A 55 8.65 3.15 11.08
N VAL A 56 8.66 4.49 10.98
CA VAL A 56 8.32 5.20 9.73
C VAL A 56 9.17 4.71 8.55
N GLN A 57 10.46 4.45 8.81
CA GLN A 57 11.40 3.97 7.80
C GLN A 57 11.03 2.60 7.25
N LEU A 58 10.44 1.71 8.07
CA LEU A 58 10.12 0.35 7.68
C LEU A 58 9.18 0.30 6.47
N ALA A 59 8.11 1.09 6.48
CA ALA A 59 7.18 1.19 5.36
C ALA A 59 7.74 2.00 4.16
N ASN A 60 8.83 2.74 4.36
CA ASN A 60 9.44 3.59 3.34
C ASN A 60 10.74 3.02 2.75
N ILE A 61 11.08 1.76 3.06
CA ILE A 61 12.23 1.10 2.44
C ILE A 61 12.00 1.03 0.94
N PRO A 62 12.86 1.67 0.12
CA PRO A 62 12.73 1.60 -1.32
C PRO A 62 13.11 0.20 -1.83
N PRO A 63 12.62 -0.21 -3.00
CA PRO A 63 13.09 -1.42 -3.64
C PRO A 63 14.55 -1.25 -4.06
N LYS A 64 15.28 -2.38 -4.15
CA LYS A 64 16.64 -2.37 -4.68
C LYS A 64 16.66 -1.79 -6.09
N ASP A 65 17.77 -1.15 -6.44
CA ASP A 65 17.97 -0.64 -7.79
C ASP A 65 17.86 -1.78 -8.81
N GLY A 66 17.21 -1.49 -9.94
CA GLY A 66 17.00 -2.46 -11.01
C GLY A 66 15.92 -3.53 -10.72
N THR A 67 15.20 -3.45 -9.59
CA THR A 67 14.07 -4.35 -9.31
C THR A 67 12.72 -3.64 -9.53
N TYR A 68 11.66 -4.41 -9.76
CA TYR A 68 10.30 -3.89 -9.99
C TYR A 68 10.24 -2.83 -11.10
N MET A 69 10.93 -3.13 -12.21
CA MET A 69 11.03 -2.24 -13.36
C MET A 69 9.82 -2.33 -14.31
N THR A 70 8.97 -3.34 -14.11
CA THR A 70 7.73 -3.53 -14.86
C THR A 70 6.52 -3.59 -13.93
N GLY A 71 5.34 -3.26 -14.46
CA GLY A 71 4.08 -3.39 -13.74
C GLY A 71 3.81 -4.83 -13.29
N GLU A 72 4.22 -5.81 -14.10
CA GLU A 72 4.09 -7.24 -13.78
C GLU A 72 4.95 -7.65 -12.57
N GLU A 73 6.19 -7.18 -12.48
CA GLU A 73 7.06 -7.45 -11.32
C GLU A 73 6.48 -6.88 -10.03
N ILE A 74 5.92 -5.66 -10.09
CA ILE A 74 5.25 -5.03 -8.93
C ILE A 74 3.97 -5.79 -8.58
N ALA A 75 3.20 -6.23 -9.57
CA ALA A 75 1.98 -7.00 -9.34
C ALA A 75 2.28 -8.36 -8.65
N ARG A 76 3.32 -9.07 -9.09
CA ARG A 76 3.77 -10.31 -8.43
C ARG A 76 4.22 -10.09 -6.99
N TYR A 77 4.94 -9.00 -6.72
CA TYR A 77 5.25 -8.60 -5.35
C TYR A 77 3.98 -8.37 -4.53
N GLY A 78 3.00 -7.66 -5.11
CA GLY A 78 1.70 -7.45 -4.50
C GLY A 78 0.97 -8.76 -4.18
N ASP A 79 0.99 -9.75 -5.09
CA ASP A 79 0.39 -11.07 -4.85
C ASP A 79 1.04 -11.77 -3.65
N ALA A 80 2.36 -11.73 -3.55
CA ALA A 80 3.08 -12.32 -2.42
C ALA A 80 2.70 -11.67 -1.09
N VAL A 81 2.61 -10.33 -1.05
CA VAL A 81 2.19 -9.60 0.16
C VAL A 81 0.74 -9.91 0.53
N ILE A 82 -0.17 -9.95 -0.44
CA ILE A 82 -1.58 -10.28 -0.20
C ILE A 82 -1.71 -11.70 0.34
N ALA A 83 -1.04 -12.67 -0.27
CA ALA A 83 -1.06 -14.06 0.18
C ALA A 83 -0.52 -14.20 1.63
N ARG A 84 0.55 -13.45 1.98
CA ARG A 84 1.05 -13.41 3.37
C ARG A 84 0.05 -12.81 4.33
N LEU A 85 -0.62 -11.70 3.98
CA LEU A 85 -1.67 -11.08 4.80
C LEU A 85 -2.85 -12.04 5.04
N GLU A 86 -3.30 -12.72 3.99
CA GLU A 86 -4.37 -13.71 4.07
C GLU A 86 -3.96 -14.90 4.97
N ASN A 87 -2.75 -15.42 4.80
CA ASN A 87 -2.22 -16.50 5.61
C ASN A 87 -2.06 -16.08 7.09
N TRP A 88 -1.51 -14.89 7.35
CA TRP A 88 -1.42 -14.32 8.69
C TRP A 88 -2.80 -14.23 9.34
N TRP A 89 -3.78 -13.64 8.64
CA TRP A 89 -5.14 -13.52 9.15
C TRP A 89 -5.77 -14.89 9.46
N ASN A 90 -5.60 -15.86 8.58
CA ASN A 90 -6.17 -17.20 8.75
C ASN A 90 -5.58 -17.92 9.97
N LYS A 91 -4.29 -17.73 10.24
CA LYS A 91 -3.58 -18.34 11.38
C LYS A 91 -3.74 -17.60 12.70
N LEU A 92 -4.17 -16.34 12.64
CA LEU A 92 -4.35 -15.54 13.85
C LEU A 92 -5.44 -16.15 14.72
N GLU A 93 -5.11 -16.54 15.95
CA GLU A 93 -6.06 -17.14 16.90
C GLU A 93 -7.00 -16.09 17.47
N ASP A 94 -6.45 -14.98 17.99
CA ASP A 94 -7.23 -13.86 18.54
C ASP A 94 -7.56 -12.83 17.45
N LYS A 95 -8.75 -12.97 16.86
CA LYS A 95 -9.28 -12.03 15.84
C LYS A 95 -9.64 -10.66 16.39
N SER A 96 -9.63 -10.45 17.71
CA SER A 96 -9.84 -9.12 18.30
C SER A 96 -8.67 -8.17 18.02
N CYS A 97 -7.48 -8.72 17.70
CA CYS A 97 -6.28 -7.96 17.39
C CYS A 97 -5.89 -6.94 18.49
N GLN A 98 -6.17 -7.29 19.76
CA GLN A 98 -5.86 -6.43 20.90
C GLN A 98 -4.41 -6.54 21.39
N GLN A 99 -3.67 -7.54 20.92
CA GLN A 99 -2.24 -7.65 21.19
C GLN A 99 -1.53 -6.35 20.83
N LYS A 100 -0.70 -5.86 21.75
CA LYS A 100 0.06 -4.62 21.55
C LYS A 100 1.42 -4.88 20.92
N ILE A 101 1.77 -4.02 20.00
CA ILE A 101 3.08 -3.98 19.35
C ILE A 101 3.69 -2.59 19.43
N LYS A 102 5.02 -2.53 19.34
CA LYS A 102 5.75 -1.27 19.37
C LYS A 102 5.70 -0.57 18.01
N THR A 103 5.32 0.68 18.02
CA THR A 103 5.26 1.54 16.82
C THR A 103 5.98 2.86 17.09
N PHE A 104 6.26 3.64 16.05
CA PHE A 104 6.88 4.97 16.19
C PHE A 104 6.00 5.99 16.93
N PHE A 105 4.72 5.68 17.15
CA PHE A 105 3.78 6.49 17.94
C PHE A 105 3.35 5.79 19.24
N GLY A 106 4.19 4.88 19.75
CA GLY A 106 4.01 4.18 21.02
C GLY A 106 3.49 2.75 20.87
N MET A 107 3.11 2.14 22.01
CA MET A 107 2.53 0.80 22.05
C MET A 107 1.08 0.84 21.57
N GLN A 108 0.76 0.16 20.48
CA GLN A 108 -0.56 0.16 19.86
C GLN A 108 -1.11 -1.26 19.68
N PRO A 109 -2.43 -1.46 19.79
CA PRO A 109 -3.05 -2.72 19.39
C PRO A 109 -2.84 -2.98 17.89
N ILE A 110 -2.72 -4.25 17.53
CA ILE A 110 -2.51 -4.68 16.13
C ILE A 110 -3.60 -4.11 15.20
N HIS A 111 -4.86 -4.07 15.64
CA HIS A 111 -5.96 -3.58 14.79
C HIS A 111 -5.76 -2.11 14.38
N MET A 112 -5.23 -1.25 15.25
CA MET A 112 -4.97 0.15 14.91
C MET A 112 -3.89 0.28 13.83
N LEU A 113 -2.84 -0.55 13.91
CA LEU A 113 -1.82 -0.56 12.87
C LEU A 113 -2.35 -1.15 11.57
N TYR A 114 -3.22 -2.17 11.64
CA TYR A 114 -3.86 -2.74 10.45
C TYR A 114 -4.77 -1.73 9.75
N GLU A 115 -5.58 -1.01 10.51
CA GLU A 115 -6.42 0.07 9.99
C GLU A 115 -5.55 1.17 9.34
N ARG A 116 -4.49 1.62 10.05
CA ARG A 116 -3.53 2.58 9.50
C ARG A 116 -2.93 2.11 8.17
N SER A 117 -2.47 0.88 8.12
CA SER A 117 -1.88 0.30 6.90
C SER A 117 -2.91 0.24 5.76
N THR A 118 -4.15 -0.09 6.09
CA THR A 118 -5.24 -0.18 5.12
C THR A 118 -5.58 1.18 4.51
N TRP A 119 -5.81 2.21 5.34
CA TRP A 119 -6.17 3.52 4.81
C TRP A 119 -4.99 4.19 4.09
N HIS A 120 -3.75 3.95 4.52
CA HIS A 120 -2.56 4.48 3.86
C HIS A 120 -2.41 3.89 2.44
N SER A 121 -2.56 2.57 2.29
CA SER A 121 -2.57 1.93 0.97
C SER A 121 -3.77 2.39 0.12
N ALA A 122 -4.95 2.61 0.74
CA ALA A 122 -6.13 3.12 0.04
C ALA A 122 -5.91 4.56 -0.49
N GLN A 123 -5.25 5.42 0.29
CA GLN A 123 -4.90 6.76 -0.15
C GLN A 123 -3.99 6.72 -1.39
N HIS A 124 -2.97 5.87 -1.38
CA HIS A 124 -2.10 5.72 -2.54
C HIS A 124 -2.79 5.07 -3.74
N ALA A 125 -3.75 4.18 -3.54
CA ALA A 125 -4.57 3.65 -4.62
C ALA A 125 -5.45 4.74 -5.28
N ARG A 126 -6.01 5.68 -4.49
CA ARG A 126 -6.71 6.87 -5.02
C ARG A 126 -5.76 7.75 -5.84
N GLN A 127 -4.56 7.98 -5.34
CA GLN A 127 -3.52 8.74 -6.04
C GLN A 127 -3.11 8.07 -7.35
N LEU A 128 -3.00 6.74 -7.36
CA LEU A 128 -2.70 5.97 -8.58
C LEU A 128 -3.80 6.10 -9.64
N ALA A 129 -5.07 6.06 -9.22
CA ALA A 129 -6.18 6.31 -10.14
C ALA A 129 -6.08 7.70 -10.78
N ALA A 130 -5.78 8.74 -10.00
CA ALA A 130 -5.59 10.09 -10.53
C ALA A 130 -4.35 10.21 -11.45
N VAL A 131 -3.28 9.45 -11.19
CA VAL A 131 -2.13 9.38 -12.11
C VAL A 131 -2.54 8.77 -13.45
N LEU A 132 -3.33 7.69 -13.46
CA LEU A 132 -3.85 7.09 -14.68
C LEU A 132 -4.69 8.09 -15.48
N GLU A 133 -5.63 8.79 -14.82
CA GLU A 133 -6.43 9.85 -15.44
C GLU A 133 -5.54 10.94 -16.03
N GLY A 134 -4.51 11.38 -15.30
CA GLY A 134 -3.56 12.40 -15.72
C GLY A 134 -2.74 12.03 -16.96
N ILE A 135 -2.54 10.74 -17.23
CA ILE A 135 -1.89 10.23 -18.45
C ILE A 135 -2.88 9.74 -19.51
N GLY A 136 -4.17 10.06 -19.36
CA GLY A 136 -5.21 9.75 -20.34
C GLY A 136 -5.75 8.32 -20.30
N ILE A 137 -5.53 7.57 -19.20
CA ILE A 137 -6.04 6.21 -19.00
C ILE A 137 -7.22 6.24 -18.04
N THR A 138 -8.37 5.70 -18.43
CA THR A 138 -9.51 5.53 -17.53
C THR A 138 -9.22 4.43 -16.51
N PRO A 139 -9.26 4.71 -15.18
CA PRO A 139 -9.00 3.72 -14.17
C PRO A 139 -10.02 2.57 -14.19
N ASP A 140 -9.54 1.32 -14.21
CA ASP A 140 -10.41 0.14 -14.15
C ASP A 140 -10.82 -0.15 -12.69
N GLN A 141 -12.10 -0.03 -12.41
CA GLN A 141 -12.72 -0.32 -11.11
C GLN A 141 -11.94 0.33 -9.95
N PRO A 142 -11.75 1.65 -9.92
CA PRO A 142 -11.11 2.33 -8.80
C PRO A 142 -11.94 2.15 -7.52
N LEU A 143 -11.30 2.37 -6.36
CA LEU A 143 -12.00 2.29 -5.09
C LEU A 143 -13.15 3.31 -5.03
N THR A 144 -14.34 2.82 -4.75
CA THR A 144 -15.56 3.65 -4.66
C THR A 144 -15.66 4.34 -3.29
N PRO A 145 -16.42 5.45 -3.18
CA PRO A 145 -16.68 6.08 -1.88
C PRO A 145 -17.26 5.11 -0.83
N ALA A 146 -18.13 4.17 -1.25
CA ALA A 146 -18.70 3.16 -0.35
C ALA A 146 -17.63 2.19 0.18
N GLN A 147 -16.64 1.83 -0.62
CA GLN A 147 -15.52 0.98 -0.20
C GLN A 147 -14.51 1.70 0.69
N LEU A 148 -14.47 3.02 0.62
CA LEU A 148 -13.59 3.88 1.42
C LEU A 148 -14.25 4.39 2.69
N ALA A 149 -15.56 4.18 2.84
CA ALA A 149 -16.34 4.66 3.98
C ALA A 149 -15.76 4.12 5.30
N GLY A 150 -15.62 5.02 6.27
CA GLY A 150 -15.07 4.69 7.60
C GLY A 150 -13.55 4.68 7.70
N LEU A 151 -12.81 4.76 6.59
CA LEU A 151 -11.36 4.93 6.64
C LEU A 151 -11.02 6.42 6.90
N PRO A 152 -10.06 6.72 7.80
CA PRO A 152 -9.64 8.10 8.11
C PRO A 152 -8.73 8.66 7.01
N LEU A 153 -9.28 8.76 5.80
CA LEU A 153 -8.55 9.27 4.64
C LEU A 153 -8.44 10.79 4.68
N PRO A 154 -7.31 11.36 4.19
CA PRO A 154 -7.21 12.79 3.98
C PRO A 154 -8.29 13.32 3.03
N GLU A 155 -8.79 14.53 3.29
CA GLU A 155 -9.75 15.19 2.39
C GLU A 155 -9.11 15.47 1.03
N ARG A 156 -7.86 15.95 1.04
CA ARG A 156 -7.10 16.24 -0.18
C ARG A 156 -6.43 14.98 -0.70
N LEU A 157 -6.45 14.83 -2.02
CA LEU A 157 -5.80 13.70 -2.67
C LEU A 157 -4.28 13.71 -2.50
N TRP A 158 -3.67 14.89 -2.56
CA TRP A 158 -2.22 15.10 -2.52
C TRP A 158 -1.80 15.83 -1.23
N GLU A 159 -1.82 15.12 -0.15
CA GLU A 159 -1.27 15.60 1.15
C GLU A 159 0.03 14.89 1.51
#